data_a72f6090e936e82809bd8bdf1803d4d9
#
_entry.id   a72f6090e936e82809bd8bdf1803d4d9
#
_cell.length_a   1.000
_cell.length_b   1.000
_cell.length_c   1.000
_cell.angle_alpha   90.00
_cell.angle_beta   90.00
_cell.angle_gamma   90.00
#
_symmetry.space_group_name_H-M   'P 1'
#
loop_
_entity.id
_entity.type
_entity.pdbx_description
1 polymer ?
#
loop_
_entity_poly.entity_id
_entity_poly.type
_entity_poly.pdbx_seq_one_letter_code
_entity_poly.pdbx_strand_id
1 'polypeptide(L)'
;MEHSKVEHYKKARDYTIFRLLSFSGCRIGEILALTWQDINLMTGELDIHKTLTKARFHYISQTPKTRNSQRIIYLDDTTISYLKEWQKIQLDYLNKYGYQQANFIFTNSKNNFTINQAITERYKIYQQEANLKYIGLHGFRHTHASLLFEAGVDYKDIQERLGHVNLKTTMDIYTHICDKRKQETIKKMVAFTEF
;
A
#
# COMPACT_ATOMS: atom_id res chain seq x y z
N MET A 1 3.81 -3.62 31.73
CA MET A 1 2.55 -4.16 31.16
C MET A 1 1.89 -3.22 30.15
N GLU A 2 1.75 -1.93 30.42
CA GLU A 2 1.10 -0.95 29.50
C GLU A 2 1.94 -0.64 28.26
N HIS A 3 3.25 -0.45 28.42
CA HIS A 3 4.19 -0.24 27.30
C HIS A 3 4.17 -1.38 26.27
N SER A 4 4.05 -2.63 26.72
CA SER A 4 3.96 -3.82 25.87
C SER A 4 2.70 -3.82 24.98
N LYS A 5 1.55 -3.33 25.47
CA LYS A 5 0.30 -3.27 24.71
C LYS A 5 0.30 -2.17 23.67
N VAL A 6 0.86 -1.01 24.00
CA VAL A 6 1.05 0.09 23.05
C VAL A 6 1.98 -0.35 21.91
N GLU A 7 3.05 -1.07 22.22
CA GLU A 7 3.98 -1.57 21.23
C GLU A 7 3.36 -2.67 20.35
N HIS A 8 2.56 -3.56 20.94
CA HIS A 8 1.79 -4.55 20.17
C HIS A 8 0.84 -3.87 19.17
N TYR A 9 0.08 -2.86 19.60
CA TYR A 9 -0.78 -2.06 18.73
C TYR A 9 0.00 -1.44 17.56
N LYS A 10 1.16 -0.82 17.84
CA LYS A 10 2.00 -0.21 16.81
C LYS A 10 2.54 -1.25 15.83
N LYS A 11 3.02 -2.40 16.31
CA LYS A 11 3.57 -3.46 15.46
C LYS A 11 2.49 -4.04 14.53
N ALA A 12 1.29 -4.32 15.05
CA ALA A 12 0.17 -4.83 14.24
C ALA A 12 -0.24 -3.82 13.17
N ARG A 13 -0.37 -2.53 13.53
CA ARG A 13 -0.63 -1.44 12.58
C ARG A 13 0.42 -1.39 11.48
N ASP A 14 1.69 -1.35 11.85
CA ASP A 14 2.80 -1.18 10.92
C ASP A 14 2.90 -2.37 9.96
N TYR A 15 2.72 -3.59 10.48
CA TYR A 15 2.66 -4.79 9.65
C TYR A 15 1.55 -4.71 8.59
N THR A 16 0.35 -4.30 8.99
CA THR A 16 -0.78 -4.14 8.06
C THR A 16 -0.53 -3.03 7.03
N ILE A 17 0.12 -1.92 7.42
CA ILE A 17 0.54 -0.86 6.48
C ILE A 17 1.53 -1.43 5.45
N PHE A 18 2.57 -2.16 5.88
CA PHE A 18 3.57 -2.72 4.96
C PHE A 18 2.97 -3.79 4.05
N ARG A 19 2.03 -4.58 4.57
CA ARG A 19 1.27 -5.54 3.75
C ARG A 19 0.49 -4.81 2.65
N LEU A 20 -0.25 -3.76 2.99
CA LEU A 20 -0.97 -2.95 2.00
C LEU A 20 -0.02 -2.29 0.99
N LEU A 21 1.10 -1.69 1.43
CA LEU A 21 2.09 -1.13 0.51
C LEU A 21 2.59 -2.15 -0.51
N SER A 22 2.88 -3.39 -0.05
CA SER A 22 3.41 -4.46 -0.89
C SER A 22 2.40 -4.97 -1.92
N PHE A 23 1.13 -5.15 -1.51
CA PHE A 23 0.14 -5.88 -2.31
C PHE A 23 -0.90 -5.00 -3.01
N SER A 24 -1.00 -3.72 -2.66
CA SER A 24 -1.87 -2.77 -3.35
C SER A 24 -1.13 -1.87 -4.35
N GLY A 25 0.16 -1.63 -4.13
CA GLY A 25 0.93 -0.64 -4.88
C GLY A 25 0.53 0.81 -4.59
N CYS A 26 -0.28 1.07 -3.55
CA CYS A 26 -0.69 2.41 -3.16
C CYS A 26 0.48 3.26 -2.65
N ARG A 27 0.33 4.59 -2.72
CA ARG A 27 1.25 5.51 -2.07
C ARG A 27 1.00 5.52 -0.56
N ILE A 28 2.04 5.71 0.24
CA ILE A 28 1.88 5.77 1.70
C ILE A 28 0.85 6.82 2.14
N GLY A 29 0.80 7.98 1.50
CA GLY A 29 -0.19 9.01 1.80
C GLY A 29 -1.63 8.59 1.48
N GLU A 30 -1.85 7.77 0.45
CA GLU A 30 -3.14 7.17 0.12
C GLU A 30 -3.55 6.19 1.23
N ILE A 31 -2.66 5.28 1.63
CA ILE A 31 -2.92 4.29 2.70
C ILE A 31 -3.23 4.98 4.04
N LEU A 32 -2.48 6.00 4.42
CA LEU A 32 -2.68 6.70 5.69
C LEU A 32 -3.95 7.57 5.73
N ALA A 33 -4.54 7.88 4.57
CA ALA A 33 -5.80 8.60 4.45
C ALA A 33 -7.04 7.68 4.48
N LEU A 34 -6.86 6.35 4.38
CA LEU A 34 -7.97 5.40 4.31
C LEU A 34 -8.82 5.41 5.58
N THR A 35 -10.12 5.33 5.37
CA THR A 35 -11.12 5.10 6.41
C THR A 35 -11.77 3.72 6.22
N TRP A 36 -12.43 3.20 7.25
CA TRP A 36 -13.14 1.93 7.16
C TRP A 36 -14.30 1.94 6.16
N GLN A 37 -14.75 3.12 5.72
CA GLN A 37 -15.76 3.28 4.67
C GLN A 37 -15.18 3.12 3.26
N ASP A 38 -13.86 3.25 3.10
CA ASP A 38 -13.21 3.14 1.80
C ASP A 38 -12.90 1.69 1.41
N ILE A 39 -13.19 0.73 2.28
CA ILE A 39 -12.92 -0.69 2.04
C ILE A 39 -14.15 -1.54 2.28
N ASN A 40 -14.40 -2.45 1.36
CA ASN A 40 -15.35 -3.54 1.55
C ASN A 40 -14.60 -4.82 1.91
N LEU A 41 -14.61 -5.20 3.19
CA LEU A 41 -13.93 -6.41 3.69
C LEU A 41 -14.57 -7.73 3.24
N MET A 42 -15.70 -7.70 2.54
CA MET A 42 -16.36 -8.89 1.97
C MET A 42 -15.91 -9.12 0.52
N THR A 43 -15.85 -8.05 -0.29
CA THR A 43 -15.50 -8.14 -1.72
C THR A 43 -14.02 -7.87 -1.99
N GLY A 44 -13.29 -7.30 -1.03
CA GLY A 44 -11.91 -6.86 -1.20
C GLY A 44 -11.74 -5.55 -1.95
N GLU A 45 -12.83 -4.85 -2.28
CA GLU A 45 -12.78 -3.55 -2.94
C GLU A 45 -12.19 -2.48 -2.02
N LEU A 46 -11.22 -1.72 -2.55
CA LEU A 46 -10.59 -0.59 -1.89
C LEU A 46 -10.71 0.64 -2.80
N ASP A 47 -11.46 1.65 -2.32
CA ASP A 47 -11.63 2.94 -3.02
C ASP A 47 -10.53 3.92 -2.59
N ILE A 48 -9.70 4.34 -3.55
CA ILE A 48 -8.59 5.26 -3.35
C ILE A 48 -8.96 6.60 -3.96
N HIS A 49 -9.45 7.52 -3.15
CA HIS A 49 -9.90 8.85 -3.59
C HIS A 49 -9.36 9.99 -2.74
N LYS A 50 -8.49 9.72 -1.79
CA LYS A 50 -7.89 10.73 -0.90
C LYS A 50 -6.43 10.40 -0.56
N THR A 51 -5.71 11.41 -0.10
CA THR A 51 -4.33 11.28 0.35
C THR A 51 -4.08 12.16 1.56
N LEU A 52 -3.32 11.67 2.52
CA LEU A 52 -2.89 12.42 3.68
C LEU A 52 -1.63 13.22 3.32
N THR A 53 -1.73 14.53 3.35
CA THR A 53 -0.61 15.45 3.07
C THR A 53 -0.34 16.36 4.25
N LYS A 54 0.92 16.75 4.42
CA LYS A 54 1.32 17.73 5.41
C LYS A 54 0.98 19.13 4.85
N ALA A 55 0.03 19.83 5.47
CA ALA A 55 -0.15 21.27 5.34
C ALA A 55 0.71 21.96 6.42
N ARG A 56 1.02 23.27 6.26
CA ARG A 56 1.98 24.03 7.10
C ARG A 56 2.23 23.49 8.52
N PHE A 57 1.16 23.32 9.33
CA PHE A 57 1.23 22.90 10.73
C PHE A 57 0.36 21.67 11.07
N HIS A 58 -0.39 21.12 10.10
CA HIS A 58 -1.31 20.00 10.31
C HIS A 58 -1.33 19.10 9.09
N TYR A 59 -1.89 17.89 9.27
CA TYR A 59 -2.15 16.96 8.18
C TYR A 59 -3.59 17.08 7.74
N ILE A 60 -3.82 17.04 6.44
CA ILE A 60 -5.15 17.09 5.84
C ILE A 60 -5.32 15.93 4.87
N SER A 61 -6.51 15.33 4.89
CA SER A 61 -6.94 14.41 3.85
C SER A 61 -7.50 15.23 2.71
N GLN A 62 -6.93 15.08 1.52
CA GLN A 62 -7.33 15.82 0.32
C GLN A 62 -7.67 14.86 -0.80
N THR A 63 -8.63 15.25 -1.64
CA THR A 63 -8.84 14.61 -2.93
C THR A 63 -7.57 14.74 -3.77
N PRO A 64 -7.11 13.67 -4.44
CA PRO A 64 -5.95 13.72 -5.31
C PRO A 64 -6.11 14.80 -6.38
N LYS A 65 -5.00 15.45 -6.76
CA LYS A 65 -4.99 16.58 -7.71
C LYS A 65 -5.48 16.23 -9.13
N THR A 66 -5.58 14.95 -9.46
CA THR A 66 -5.98 14.49 -10.81
C THR A 66 -7.04 13.40 -10.71
N ARG A 67 -8.00 13.40 -11.65
CA ARG A 67 -9.03 12.35 -11.77
C ARG A 67 -8.44 10.94 -11.85
N ASN A 68 -7.33 10.77 -12.53
CA ASN A 68 -6.65 9.46 -12.70
C ASN A 68 -6.06 8.90 -11.41
N SER A 69 -6.02 9.69 -10.32
CA SER A 69 -5.59 9.22 -9.01
C SER A 69 -6.73 8.58 -8.21
N GLN A 70 -7.98 8.75 -8.63
CA GLN A 70 -9.13 8.07 -8.04
C GLN A 70 -9.31 6.72 -8.75
N ARG A 71 -9.36 5.66 -7.97
CA ARG A 71 -9.46 4.30 -8.51
C ARG A 71 -9.96 3.32 -7.47
N ILE A 72 -10.59 2.25 -7.96
CA ILE A 72 -10.93 1.08 -7.15
C ILE A 72 -9.92 -0.01 -7.49
N ILE A 73 -9.37 -0.65 -6.46
CA ILE A 73 -8.53 -1.83 -6.60
C ILE A 73 -9.06 -2.97 -5.75
N TYR A 74 -8.75 -4.21 -6.14
CA TYR A 74 -9.09 -5.40 -5.37
C TYR A 74 -7.87 -5.89 -4.60
N LEU A 75 -8.09 -6.24 -3.32
CA LEU A 75 -7.10 -6.83 -2.43
C LEU A 75 -7.26 -8.34 -2.39
N ASP A 76 -6.17 -9.04 -2.17
CA ASP A 76 -6.15 -10.49 -1.96
C ASP A 76 -6.74 -10.88 -0.58
N ASP A 77 -7.26 -12.12 -0.47
CA ASP A 77 -7.92 -12.63 0.74
C ASP A 77 -7.01 -12.58 1.97
N THR A 78 -5.71 -12.80 1.78
CA THR A 78 -4.73 -12.72 2.86
C THR A 78 -4.61 -11.29 3.38
N THR A 79 -4.55 -10.29 2.51
CA THR A 79 -4.53 -8.87 2.90
C THR A 79 -5.82 -8.48 3.63
N ILE A 80 -6.97 -8.98 3.16
CA ILE A 80 -8.26 -8.79 3.83
C ILE A 80 -8.26 -9.41 5.23
N SER A 81 -7.71 -10.60 5.41
CA SER A 81 -7.64 -11.25 6.72
C SER A 81 -6.81 -10.43 7.73
N TYR A 82 -5.68 -9.87 7.31
CA TYR A 82 -4.87 -8.96 8.13
C TYR A 82 -5.60 -7.66 8.47
N LEU A 83 -6.38 -7.12 7.55
CA LEU A 83 -7.19 -5.93 7.83
C LEU A 83 -8.30 -6.21 8.84
N LYS A 84 -8.95 -7.38 8.79
CA LYS A 84 -9.95 -7.82 9.78
C LYS A 84 -9.31 -7.99 11.17
N GLU A 85 -8.14 -8.60 11.22
CA GLU A 85 -7.38 -8.76 12.47
C GLU A 85 -6.96 -7.40 13.05
N TRP A 86 -6.44 -6.52 12.21
CA TRP A 86 -6.09 -5.16 12.60
C TRP A 86 -7.30 -4.38 13.12
N GLN A 87 -8.46 -4.48 12.47
CA GLN A 87 -9.69 -3.83 12.90
C GLN A 87 -10.07 -4.25 14.31
N LYS A 88 -9.97 -5.55 14.62
CA LYS A 88 -10.21 -6.08 15.95
C LYS A 88 -9.22 -5.53 16.98
N ILE A 89 -7.92 -5.57 16.68
CA ILE A 89 -6.87 -5.03 17.56
C ILE A 89 -7.08 -3.53 17.81
N GLN A 90 -7.43 -2.77 16.77
CA GLN A 90 -7.72 -1.34 16.88
C GLN A 90 -8.92 -1.09 17.81
N LEU A 91 -10.02 -1.79 17.59
CA LEU A 91 -11.23 -1.66 18.39
C LEU A 91 -10.99 -2.01 19.87
N ASP A 92 -10.34 -3.13 20.14
CA ASP A 92 -10.00 -3.59 21.51
C ASP A 92 -9.09 -2.58 22.22
N TYR A 93 -8.11 -2.02 21.48
CA TYR A 93 -7.22 -0.99 22.02
C TYR A 93 -7.97 0.30 22.36
N LEU A 94 -8.78 0.81 21.43
CA LEU A 94 -9.52 2.06 21.60
C LEU A 94 -10.54 1.96 22.77
N ASN A 95 -11.28 0.86 22.83
CA ASN A 95 -12.24 0.59 23.92
C ASN A 95 -11.52 0.55 25.26
N LYS A 96 -10.36 -0.12 25.34
CA LYS A 96 -9.60 -0.24 26.58
C LYS A 96 -9.12 1.11 27.13
N TYR A 97 -8.76 2.04 26.24
CA TYR A 97 -8.25 3.37 26.63
C TYR A 97 -9.33 4.46 26.59
N GLY A 98 -10.60 4.09 26.40
CA GLY A 98 -11.74 5.03 26.42
C GLY A 98 -11.79 5.96 25.20
N TYR A 99 -11.16 5.60 24.10
CA TYR A 99 -11.25 6.36 22.84
C TYR A 99 -12.53 5.99 22.09
N GLN A 100 -13.06 6.97 21.34
CA GLN A 100 -14.14 6.70 20.37
C GLN A 100 -13.61 5.84 19.22
N GLN A 101 -14.52 5.16 18.52
CA GLN A 101 -14.17 4.39 17.33
C GLN A 101 -13.48 5.27 16.30
N ALA A 102 -12.38 4.78 15.75
CA ALA A 102 -11.62 5.51 14.73
C ALA A 102 -12.34 5.48 13.38
N ASN A 103 -12.40 6.62 12.70
CA ASN A 103 -12.81 6.67 11.29
C ASN A 103 -11.68 6.14 10.39
N PHE A 104 -10.42 6.46 10.72
CA PHE A 104 -9.25 6.05 9.93
C PHE A 104 -8.87 4.60 10.22
N ILE A 105 -8.46 3.89 9.14
CA ILE A 105 -7.92 2.53 9.29
C ILE A 105 -6.65 2.59 10.14
N PHE A 106 -5.76 3.56 9.91
CA PHE A 106 -4.47 3.62 10.61
C PHE A 106 -4.36 4.84 11.53
N THR A 107 -4.50 4.60 12.82
CA THR A 107 -4.32 5.62 13.86
C THR A 107 -3.07 5.36 14.69
N ASN A 108 -2.54 6.41 15.31
CA ASN A 108 -1.52 6.28 16.33
C ASN A 108 -2.14 5.86 17.67
N SER A 109 -1.31 5.62 18.69
CA SER A 109 -1.77 5.18 20.03
C SER A 109 -2.62 6.21 20.80
N LYS A 110 -2.77 7.42 20.27
CA LYS A 110 -3.64 8.49 20.81
C LYS A 110 -4.87 8.71 19.92
N ASN A 111 -5.21 7.75 19.08
CA ASN A 111 -6.33 7.82 18.12
C ASN A 111 -6.28 8.99 17.14
N ASN A 112 -5.09 9.53 16.87
CA ASN A 112 -4.88 10.56 15.85
C ASN A 112 -4.32 9.95 14.56
N PHE A 113 -4.21 10.76 13.50
CA PHE A 113 -3.56 10.35 12.25
C PHE A 113 -2.18 9.74 12.49
N THR A 114 -1.91 8.65 11.78
CA THR A 114 -0.56 8.15 11.62
C THR A 114 0.11 8.93 10.49
N ILE A 115 1.30 9.47 10.74
CA ILE A 115 2.02 10.30 9.77
C ILE A 115 3.12 9.52 9.08
N ASN A 116 3.40 9.87 7.83
CA ASN A 116 4.42 9.21 7.00
C ASN A 116 5.79 9.14 7.68
N GLN A 117 6.23 10.23 8.32
CA GLN A 117 7.54 10.26 9.00
C GLN A 117 7.63 9.18 10.10
N ALA A 118 6.59 9.01 10.91
CA ALA A 118 6.58 8.02 11.97
C ALA A 118 6.69 6.58 11.42
N ILE A 119 6.00 6.29 10.30
CA ILE A 119 6.10 4.98 9.63
C ILE A 119 7.48 4.78 9.00
N THR A 120 8.06 5.82 8.41
CA THR A 120 9.42 5.77 7.83
C THR A 120 10.47 5.46 8.90
N GLU A 121 10.38 6.08 10.08
CA GLU A 121 11.29 5.84 11.20
C GLU A 121 11.17 4.40 11.72
N ARG A 122 9.95 3.90 11.91
CA ARG A 122 9.72 2.51 12.33
C ARG A 122 10.18 1.51 11.27
N TYR A 123 9.94 1.79 9.99
CA TYR A 123 10.42 0.95 8.90
C TYR A 123 11.94 0.79 8.89
N LYS A 124 12.70 1.87 9.15
CA LYS A 124 14.16 1.82 9.27
C LYS A 124 14.61 0.87 10.38
N ILE A 125 13.92 0.91 11.53
CA ILE A 125 14.22 0.00 12.65
C ILE A 125 14.00 -1.45 12.23
N TYR A 126 12.81 -1.79 11.71
CA TYR A 126 12.49 -3.16 11.28
C TYR A 126 13.44 -3.68 10.21
N GLN A 127 13.86 -2.81 9.32
CA GLN A 127 14.77 -3.16 8.25
C GLN A 127 16.18 -3.44 8.77
N GLN A 128 16.68 -2.65 9.72
CA GLN A 128 17.94 -2.90 10.40
C GLN A 128 17.90 -4.22 11.19
N GLU A 129 16.83 -4.46 11.96
CA GLU A 129 16.63 -5.71 12.70
C GLU A 129 16.60 -6.93 11.77
N ALA A 130 16.01 -6.81 10.58
CA ALA A 130 15.93 -7.87 9.59
C ALA A 130 17.15 -7.96 8.65
N ASN A 131 18.16 -7.10 8.81
CA ASN A 131 19.33 -6.98 7.93
C ASN A 131 18.99 -6.88 6.44
N LEU A 132 17.99 -6.06 6.10
CA LEU A 132 17.50 -5.85 4.74
C LEU A 132 18.04 -4.53 4.14
N LYS A 133 18.19 -4.51 2.81
CA LYS A 133 18.58 -3.28 2.10
C LYS A 133 17.46 -2.24 2.17
N TYR A 134 17.78 -0.99 2.41
CA TYR A 134 16.81 0.10 2.46
C TYR A 134 16.27 0.46 1.07
N ILE A 135 14.96 0.36 0.87
CA ILE A 135 14.28 0.70 -0.37
C ILE A 135 13.34 1.92 -0.25
N GLY A 136 13.17 2.48 0.95
CA GLY A 136 12.18 3.53 1.23
C GLY A 136 10.73 3.03 1.06
N LEU A 137 9.76 3.79 1.58
CA LEU A 137 8.34 3.39 1.47
C LEU A 137 7.81 3.43 0.04
N HIS A 138 8.38 4.26 -0.83
CA HIS A 138 7.99 4.30 -2.25
C HIS A 138 8.53 3.11 -3.04
N GLY A 139 9.60 2.48 -2.56
CA GLY A 139 10.17 1.27 -3.15
C GLY A 139 9.19 0.09 -3.18
N PHE A 140 8.30 -0.03 -2.19
CA PHE A 140 7.24 -1.05 -2.21
C PHE A 140 6.37 -0.96 -3.47
N ARG A 141 5.99 0.25 -3.87
CA ARG A 141 5.20 0.48 -5.08
C ARG A 141 5.98 0.15 -6.36
N HIS A 142 7.28 0.48 -6.42
CA HIS A 142 8.14 0.07 -7.52
C HIS A 142 8.25 -1.45 -7.62
N THR A 143 8.49 -2.13 -6.49
CA THR A 143 8.54 -3.59 -6.43
C THR A 143 7.21 -4.21 -6.87
N HIS A 144 6.06 -3.68 -6.39
CA HIS A 144 4.74 -4.15 -6.80
C HIS A 144 4.54 -4.04 -8.32
N ALA A 145 4.90 -2.89 -8.91
CA ALA A 145 4.84 -2.70 -10.36
C ALA A 145 5.71 -3.72 -11.11
N SER A 146 6.96 -3.92 -10.66
CA SER A 146 7.88 -4.89 -11.27
C SER A 146 7.34 -6.31 -11.22
N LEU A 147 6.78 -6.73 -10.09
CA LEU A 147 6.19 -8.07 -9.94
C LEU A 147 4.97 -8.28 -10.83
N LEU A 148 4.12 -7.27 -11.00
CA LEU A 148 2.99 -7.34 -11.94
C LEU A 148 3.47 -7.48 -13.39
N PHE A 149 4.52 -6.74 -13.78
CA PHE A 149 5.14 -6.89 -15.09
C PHE A 149 5.74 -8.29 -15.29
N GLU A 150 6.45 -8.81 -14.31
CA GLU A 150 7.02 -10.16 -14.35
C GLU A 150 5.92 -11.23 -14.44
N ALA A 151 4.80 -11.02 -13.75
CA ALA A 151 3.62 -11.89 -13.83
C ALA A 151 2.88 -11.81 -15.18
N GLY A 152 3.25 -10.89 -16.08
CA GLY A 152 2.65 -10.78 -17.40
C GLY A 152 1.40 -9.92 -17.47
N VAL A 153 1.08 -9.18 -16.42
CA VAL A 153 -0.05 -8.25 -16.39
C VAL A 153 0.16 -7.15 -17.43
N ASP A 154 -0.93 -6.80 -18.15
CA ASP A 154 -0.87 -5.75 -19.17
C ASP A 154 -0.45 -4.41 -18.54
N TYR A 155 0.33 -3.69 -19.31
CA TYR A 155 0.85 -2.37 -18.92
C TYR A 155 -0.25 -1.39 -18.52
N LYS A 156 -1.36 -1.38 -19.27
CA LYS A 156 -2.50 -0.49 -19.02
C LYS A 156 -3.18 -0.80 -17.69
N ASP A 157 -3.35 -2.08 -17.38
CA ASP A 157 -3.92 -2.53 -16.11
C ASP A 157 -3.02 -2.14 -14.93
N ILE A 158 -1.69 -2.25 -15.10
CA ILE A 158 -0.72 -1.80 -14.09
C ILE A 158 -0.81 -0.28 -13.90
N GLN A 159 -0.91 0.49 -14.98
CA GLN A 159 -1.05 1.94 -14.94
C GLN A 159 -2.33 2.37 -14.21
N GLU A 160 -3.45 1.75 -14.52
CA GLU A 160 -4.75 2.00 -13.89
C GLU A 160 -4.70 1.64 -12.40
N ARG A 161 -4.21 0.44 -12.05
CA ARG A 161 -4.06 -0.02 -10.68
C ARG A 161 -3.20 0.92 -9.83
N LEU A 162 -2.11 1.41 -10.40
CA LEU A 162 -1.22 2.34 -9.71
C LEU A 162 -1.74 3.78 -9.70
N GLY A 163 -2.62 4.18 -10.61
CA GLY A 163 -3.06 5.56 -10.78
C GLY A 163 -1.91 6.47 -11.23
N HIS A 164 -1.14 6.03 -12.23
CA HIS A 164 -0.08 6.82 -12.84
C HIS A 164 -0.64 7.71 -13.93
N VAL A 165 -0.50 9.04 -13.77
CA VAL A 165 -0.85 10.03 -14.81
C VAL A 165 0.18 10.02 -15.95
N ASN A 166 1.44 9.66 -15.65
CA ASN A 166 2.55 9.74 -16.62
C ASN A 166 3.07 8.34 -16.95
N LEU A 167 3.02 8.01 -18.25
CA LEU A 167 3.57 6.80 -18.84
C LEU A 167 5.05 6.57 -18.48
N LYS A 168 5.83 7.65 -18.41
CA LYS A 168 7.28 7.59 -18.23
C LYS A 168 7.68 6.85 -16.95
N THR A 169 6.98 7.09 -15.84
CA THR A 169 7.31 6.44 -14.56
C THR A 169 7.08 4.93 -14.57
N THR A 170 6.09 4.47 -15.34
CA THR A 170 5.82 3.04 -15.51
C THR A 170 6.76 2.45 -16.56
N MET A 171 7.12 3.21 -17.61
CA MET A 171 8.05 2.80 -18.66
C MET A 171 9.50 2.66 -18.16
N ASP A 172 9.95 3.51 -17.24
CA ASP A 172 11.30 3.40 -16.65
C ASP A 172 11.48 2.05 -15.92
N ILE A 173 10.42 1.56 -15.26
CA ILE A 173 10.38 0.21 -14.65
C ILE A 173 10.41 -0.87 -15.76
N TYR A 174 9.66 -0.64 -16.85
CA TYR A 174 9.54 -1.55 -17.99
C TYR A 174 10.87 -1.75 -18.74
N THR A 175 11.65 -0.69 -18.94
CA THR A 175 12.88 -0.75 -19.75
C THR A 175 13.91 -1.71 -19.15
N HIS A 176 14.01 -1.79 -17.82
CA HIS A 176 14.91 -2.74 -17.15
C HIS A 176 14.47 -4.21 -17.25
N ILE A 177 13.19 -4.48 -17.47
CA ILE A 177 12.62 -5.85 -17.53
C ILE A 177 12.55 -6.33 -18.99
N CYS A 178 12.44 -5.41 -19.95
CA CYS A 178 12.24 -5.74 -21.38
C CYS A 178 13.35 -6.54 -22.04
N ASP A 179 14.60 -6.39 -21.61
CA ASP A 179 15.71 -7.09 -22.29
C ASP A 179 15.63 -8.62 -22.10
N LYS A 180 15.12 -9.08 -20.96
CA LYS A 180 14.84 -10.52 -20.77
C LYS A 180 13.64 -11.01 -21.61
N ARG A 181 12.61 -10.18 -21.79
CA ARG A 181 11.39 -10.55 -22.52
C ARG A 181 11.53 -10.54 -24.05
N LYS A 182 12.47 -9.81 -24.62
CA LYS A 182 12.71 -9.81 -26.08
C LYS A 182 12.94 -11.22 -26.63
N GLN A 183 13.71 -12.04 -25.91
CA GLN A 183 13.96 -13.43 -26.32
C GLN A 183 12.73 -14.34 -26.14
N GLU A 184 11.94 -14.12 -25.09
CA GLU A 184 10.70 -14.87 -24.85
C GLU A 184 9.61 -14.53 -25.86
N THR A 185 9.54 -13.28 -26.31
CA THR A 185 8.58 -12.82 -27.33
C THR A 185 8.75 -13.56 -28.64
N ILE A 186 10.01 -13.73 -29.09
CA ILE A 186 10.32 -14.51 -30.31
C ILE A 186 9.91 -15.98 -30.13
N LYS A 187 10.22 -16.60 -28.99
CA LYS A 187 9.83 -17.98 -28.71
C LYS A 187 8.31 -18.17 -28.70
N LYS A 188 7.56 -17.23 -28.11
CA LYS A 188 6.08 -17.26 -28.15
C LYS A 188 5.52 -17.08 -29.55
N MET A 189 6.12 -16.19 -30.35
CA MET A 189 5.71 -16.00 -31.74
C MET A 189 5.94 -17.28 -32.57
N VAL A 190 7.12 -17.91 -32.46
CA VAL A 190 7.43 -19.16 -33.13
C VAL A 190 6.47 -20.26 -32.69
N ALA A 191 6.25 -20.46 -31.39
CA ALA A 191 5.32 -21.46 -30.87
C ALA A 191 3.87 -21.24 -31.31
N PHE A 192 3.47 -20.00 -31.59
CA PHE A 192 2.12 -19.68 -32.10
C PHE A 192 2.00 -19.89 -33.61
N THR A 193 3.11 -19.84 -34.36
CA THR A 193 3.16 -19.98 -35.84
C THR A 193 3.57 -21.36 -36.33
N GLU A 194 4.02 -22.26 -35.44
CA GLU A 194 4.24 -23.67 -35.74
C GLU A 194 2.88 -24.39 -35.81
N PHE A 195 2.41 -24.64 -37.08
CA PHE A 195 1.28 -25.49 -37.40
C PHE A 195 1.73 -26.94 -37.50
#